data_2d1b103b431efe40e3c6e9177dc5526f
#
_entry.id   2d1b103b431efe40e3c6e9177dc5526f
#
_cell.length_a   1.000
_cell.length_b   1.000
_cell.length_c   1.000
_cell.angle_alpha   90.00
_cell.angle_beta   90.00
_cell.angle_gamma   90.00
#
_symmetry.space_group_name_H-M   'P 1'
#
loop_
_entity.id
_entity.type
_entity.pdbx_description
1 polymer ?
#
loop_
_entity_poly.entity_id
_entity_poly.type
_entity_poly.pdbx_seq_one_letter_code
_entity_poly.pdbx_strand_id
1 'polypeptide(L)'
;IGNYKIVTLCGSTRFKREFLEVQKRLTLEGNIVISVGLFSHSEDNKVWENMDEGTLTKTKSMLDDMHKRKIDLSDAIYVINVGGYIGDNTKSEIEYAKMTGKEIMYLESTNVLKR
;
A
#
# COMPACT_ATOMS: atom_id res chain seq x y z
N ILE A 1 -1.59 27.05 8.16
CA ILE A 1 -1.19 25.83 7.58
C ILE A 1 -2.07 24.71 8.08
N GLY A 2 -2.60 23.91 7.19
CA GLY A 2 -3.63 22.95 7.52
C GLY A 2 -3.11 21.70 8.20
N ASN A 3 -4.03 21.04 8.89
CA ASN A 3 -3.81 19.70 9.44
C ASN A 3 -4.37 18.70 8.45
N TYR A 4 -3.49 18.01 7.75
CA TYR A 4 -3.90 17.06 6.73
C TYR A 4 -3.68 15.64 7.24
N LYS A 5 -4.68 14.79 7.01
CA LYS A 5 -4.59 13.38 7.33
C LYS A 5 -3.57 12.72 6.40
N ILE A 6 -2.71 11.89 6.97
CA ILE A 6 -1.70 11.15 6.19
C ILE A 6 -2.19 9.72 5.99
N VAL A 7 -2.27 9.29 4.74
CA VAL A 7 -2.82 8.00 4.35
C VAL A 7 -1.79 7.24 3.53
N THR A 8 -1.44 6.03 3.94
CA THR A 8 -0.57 5.14 3.17
C THR A 8 -1.41 4.13 2.41
N LEU A 9 -1.13 3.98 1.12
CA LEU A 9 -1.81 3.00 0.28
C LEU A 9 -1.15 1.65 0.45
N CYS A 10 -1.96 0.60 0.62
CA CYS A 10 -1.52 -0.79 0.73
C CYS A 10 -2.27 -1.62 -0.29
N GLY A 11 -1.62 -2.63 -0.84
CA GLY A 11 -2.27 -3.51 -1.81
C GLY A 11 -1.26 -4.14 -2.74
N SER A 12 -1.74 -5.02 -3.61
CA SER A 12 -0.87 -5.64 -4.59
C SER A 12 -0.37 -4.62 -5.60
N THR A 13 0.94 -4.61 -5.84
CA THR A 13 1.57 -3.66 -6.76
C THR A 13 1.16 -3.88 -8.22
N ARG A 14 0.41 -4.95 -8.52
CA ARG A 14 -0.14 -5.13 -9.87
C ARG A 14 -1.32 -4.20 -10.16
N PHE A 15 -1.89 -3.56 -9.16
CA PHE A 15 -3.04 -2.69 -9.33
C PHE A 15 -2.64 -1.22 -9.52
N LYS A 16 -1.68 -0.99 -10.42
CA LYS A 16 -1.13 0.36 -10.64
C LYS A 16 -2.21 1.39 -10.95
N ARG A 17 -3.14 1.06 -11.84
CA ARG A 17 -4.20 2.00 -12.22
C ARG A 17 -5.03 2.42 -11.02
N GLU A 18 -5.44 1.44 -10.21
CA GLU A 18 -6.27 1.70 -9.04
C GLU A 18 -5.50 2.49 -7.98
N PHE A 19 -4.21 2.21 -7.80
CA PHE A 19 -3.37 3.00 -6.91
C PHE A 19 -3.34 4.46 -7.34
N LEU A 20 -3.14 4.72 -8.63
CA LEU A 20 -3.05 6.09 -9.13
C LEU A 20 -4.39 6.81 -9.04
N GLU A 21 -5.49 6.13 -9.32
CA GLU A 21 -6.81 6.70 -9.18
C GLU A 21 -7.15 7.08 -7.74
N VAL A 22 -6.87 6.17 -6.80
CA VAL A 22 -7.12 6.43 -5.39
C VAL A 22 -6.22 7.54 -4.87
N GLN A 23 -4.94 7.52 -5.25
CA GLN A 23 -4.00 8.56 -4.85
C GLN A 23 -4.50 9.94 -5.28
N LYS A 24 -4.95 10.05 -6.52
CA LYS A 24 -5.48 11.31 -7.05
C LYS A 24 -6.71 11.76 -6.27
N ARG A 25 -7.64 10.85 -6.04
CA ARG A 25 -8.88 11.17 -5.34
C ARG A 25 -8.62 11.63 -3.91
N LEU A 26 -7.81 10.88 -3.17
CA LEU A 26 -7.50 11.22 -1.79
C LEU A 26 -6.74 12.54 -1.70
N THR A 27 -5.84 12.80 -2.65
CA THR A 27 -5.11 14.06 -2.69
C THR A 27 -6.07 15.24 -2.88
N LEU A 28 -7.02 15.10 -3.79
CA LEU A 28 -8.00 16.16 -4.03
C LEU A 28 -8.95 16.35 -2.85
N GLU A 29 -9.11 15.33 -2.02
CA GLU A 29 -9.92 15.41 -0.80
C GLU A 29 -9.15 15.99 0.38
N GLY A 30 -7.89 16.35 0.19
CA GLY A 30 -7.10 17.01 1.22
C GLY A 30 -6.25 16.07 2.07
N ASN A 31 -5.90 14.89 1.55
CA ASN A 31 -5.04 13.95 2.28
C ASN A 31 -3.63 13.99 1.72
N ILE A 32 -2.65 13.80 2.60
CA ILE A 32 -1.27 13.53 2.21
C ILE A 32 -1.20 12.03 1.93
N VAL A 33 -0.84 11.65 0.71
CA VAL A 33 -0.85 10.24 0.31
C VAL A 33 0.57 9.72 0.18
N ILE A 34 0.85 8.60 0.84
CA ILE A 34 2.10 7.88 0.70
C ILE A 34 1.78 6.59 -0.05
N SER A 35 2.45 6.35 -1.16
CA SER A 35 2.19 5.19 -2.00
C SER A 35 3.42 4.30 -2.09
N VAL A 36 3.31 3.23 -2.89
CA VAL A 36 4.45 2.37 -3.20
C VAL A 36 5.29 3.05 -4.29
N GLY A 37 6.57 2.74 -4.31
CA GLY A 37 7.47 3.33 -5.30
C GLY A 37 7.57 2.53 -6.59
N LEU A 38 7.21 1.24 -6.55
CA LEU A 38 7.39 0.33 -7.68
C LEU A 38 6.12 -0.48 -7.90
N PHE A 39 5.77 -0.68 -9.17
CA PHE A 39 4.61 -1.50 -9.53
C PHE A 39 5.04 -2.69 -10.36
N SER A 40 4.43 -3.85 -10.12
CA SER A 40 4.64 -5.03 -10.94
C SER A 40 3.90 -4.91 -12.26
N HIS A 41 4.30 -5.70 -13.24
CA HIS A 41 3.72 -5.68 -14.59
C HIS A 41 3.79 -4.30 -15.24
N SER A 42 4.91 -3.60 -15.02
CA SER A 42 5.19 -2.28 -15.58
C SER A 42 6.68 -2.22 -15.92
N GLU A 43 7.14 -1.06 -16.37
CA GLU A 43 8.57 -0.86 -16.64
C GLU A 43 9.42 -1.03 -15.38
N ASP A 44 8.82 -0.90 -14.22
CA ASP A 44 9.52 -1.08 -12.95
C ASP A 44 10.06 -2.51 -12.78
N ASN A 45 9.52 -3.48 -13.52
CA ASN A 45 10.05 -4.84 -13.50
C ASN A 45 11.53 -4.91 -13.89
N LYS A 46 12.01 -3.95 -14.67
CA LYS A 46 13.42 -3.90 -15.08
C LYS A 46 14.36 -3.73 -13.89
N VAL A 47 13.87 -3.17 -12.81
CA VAL A 47 14.67 -3.00 -11.58
C VAL A 47 15.19 -4.33 -11.07
N TRP A 48 14.40 -5.40 -11.25
CA TRP A 48 14.72 -6.73 -10.71
C TRP A 48 15.61 -7.57 -11.61
N GLU A 49 15.64 -7.26 -12.91
CA GLU A 49 16.26 -8.12 -13.92
C GLU A 49 17.75 -8.34 -13.73
N ASN A 50 18.47 -7.35 -13.20
CA ASN A 50 19.93 -7.43 -13.06
C ASN A 50 20.36 -7.65 -11.61
N MET A 51 19.45 -7.95 -10.71
CA MET A 51 19.80 -8.22 -9.33
C MET A 51 20.12 -9.70 -9.14
N ASP A 52 21.24 -9.98 -8.44
CA ASP A 52 21.49 -11.33 -8.01
C ASP A 52 20.52 -11.71 -6.88
N GLU A 53 20.46 -13.00 -6.55
CA GLU A 53 19.50 -13.52 -5.59
C GLU A 53 19.65 -12.89 -4.21
N GLY A 54 20.88 -12.70 -3.75
CA GLY A 54 21.13 -12.10 -2.44
C GLY A 54 20.68 -10.64 -2.37
N THR A 55 20.98 -9.87 -3.41
CA THR A 55 20.56 -8.47 -3.49
C THR A 55 19.04 -8.37 -3.58
N LEU A 56 18.42 -9.25 -4.37
CA LEU A 56 16.97 -9.27 -4.52
C LEU A 56 16.28 -9.52 -3.19
N THR A 57 16.76 -10.50 -2.42
CA THR A 57 16.19 -10.84 -1.11
C THR A 57 16.32 -9.68 -0.13
N LYS A 58 17.48 -9.04 -0.08
CA LYS A 58 17.71 -7.90 0.81
C LYS A 58 16.83 -6.73 0.42
N THR A 59 16.69 -6.47 -0.86
CA THR A 59 15.88 -5.35 -1.36
C THR A 59 14.42 -5.55 -1.01
N LYS A 60 13.89 -6.76 -1.19
CA LYS A 60 12.50 -7.04 -0.85
C LYS A 60 12.25 -6.90 0.64
N SER A 61 13.17 -7.39 1.47
CA SER A 61 13.07 -7.26 2.91
C SER A 61 13.07 -5.78 3.35
N MET A 62 13.93 -5.00 2.73
CA MET A 62 14.02 -3.56 2.99
C MET A 62 12.71 -2.87 2.60
N LEU A 63 12.14 -3.21 1.45
CA LEU A 63 10.89 -2.60 0.99
C LEU A 63 9.72 -2.95 1.91
N ASP A 64 9.67 -4.19 2.42
CA ASP A 64 8.64 -4.61 3.37
C ASP A 64 8.74 -3.81 4.66
N ASP A 65 9.95 -3.66 5.19
CA ASP A 65 10.17 -2.88 6.40
C ASP A 65 9.85 -1.41 6.16
N MET A 66 10.31 -0.87 5.03
CA MET A 66 10.05 0.53 4.69
C MET A 66 8.54 0.80 4.61
N HIS A 67 7.78 -0.12 4.06
CA HIS A 67 6.33 0.08 3.97
C HIS A 67 5.68 0.17 5.34
N LYS A 68 6.16 -0.63 6.30
CA LYS A 68 5.69 -0.52 7.68
C LYS A 68 6.08 0.81 8.31
N ARG A 69 7.26 1.35 7.96
CA ARG A 69 7.64 2.70 8.43
C ARG A 69 6.72 3.76 7.83
N LYS A 70 6.28 3.58 6.57
CA LYS A 70 5.28 4.47 5.97
C LYS A 70 3.98 4.44 6.77
N ILE A 71 3.55 3.25 7.19
CA ILE A 71 2.36 3.10 8.02
C ILE A 71 2.55 3.81 9.37
N ASP A 72 3.73 3.71 9.97
CA ASP A 72 4.03 4.42 11.21
C ASP A 72 3.84 5.93 11.08
N LEU A 73 4.16 6.49 9.93
CA LEU A 73 4.04 7.92 9.66
C LEU A 73 2.61 8.35 9.39
N SER A 74 1.70 7.41 9.24
CA SER A 74 0.34 7.68 8.75
C SER A 74 -0.68 7.69 9.88
N ASP A 75 -1.80 8.36 9.61
CA ASP A 75 -2.99 8.29 10.46
C ASP A 75 -3.86 7.10 10.07
N ALA A 76 -3.77 6.69 8.80
CA ALA A 76 -4.61 5.64 8.25
C ALA A 76 -3.90 4.92 7.12
N ILE A 77 -4.38 3.72 6.82
CA ILE A 77 -4.04 3.04 5.58
C ILE A 77 -5.29 2.92 4.70
N TYR A 78 -5.08 2.86 3.41
CA TYR A 78 -6.15 2.63 2.44
C TYR A 78 -5.78 1.40 1.62
N VAL A 79 -6.58 0.35 1.75
CA VAL A 79 -6.30 -0.94 1.14
C VAL A 79 -6.92 -1.00 -0.26
N ILE A 80 -6.06 -1.21 -1.26
CA ILE A 80 -6.50 -1.33 -2.66
C ILE A 80 -6.81 -2.80 -2.92
N ASN A 81 -8.03 -3.20 -2.60
CA ASN A 81 -8.45 -4.60 -2.66
C ASN A 81 -9.38 -4.85 -3.86
N VAL A 82 -8.84 -4.69 -5.05
CA VAL A 82 -9.58 -4.88 -6.29
C VAL A 82 -10.15 -6.30 -6.36
N GLY A 83 -11.47 -6.39 -6.58
CA GLY A 83 -12.16 -7.68 -6.60
C GLY A 83 -12.13 -8.40 -5.25
N GLY A 84 -11.83 -7.69 -4.19
CA GLY A 84 -11.69 -8.28 -2.85
C GLY A 84 -10.34 -8.93 -2.60
N TYR A 85 -9.43 -8.88 -3.56
CA TYR A 85 -8.12 -9.54 -3.42
C TYR A 85 -7.23 -8.83 -2.40
N ILE A 86 -6.71 -9.60 -1.45
CA ILE A 86 -5.74 -9.13 -0.47
C ILE A 86 -4.65 -10.20 -0.38
N GLY A 87 -3.44 -9.86 -0.85
CA GLY A 87 -2.31 -10.78 -0.81
C GLY A 87 -1.69 -10.87 0.58
N ASP A 88 -0.72 -11.78 0.73
CA ASP A 88 -0.11 -12.03 2.04
C ASP A 88 0.61 -10.81 2.61
N ASN A 89 1.35 -10.09 1.77
CA ASN A 89 2.04 -8.88 2.23
C ASN A 89 1.04 -7.83 2.71
N THR A 90 -0.05 -7.67 1.98
CA THR A 90 -1.08 -6.71 2.34
C THR A 90 -1.77 -7.12 3.64
N LYS A 91 -2.00 -8.43 3.84
CA LYS A 91 -2.56 -8.92 5.11
C LYS A 91 -1.65 -8.56 6.28
N SER A 92 -0.34 -8.73 6.11
CA SER A 92 0.64 -8.38 7.13
C SER A 92 0.59 -6.89 7.45
N GLU A 93 0.44 -6.06 6.44
CA GLU A 93 0.35 -4.61 6.61
C GLU A 93 -0.93 -4.19 7.34
N ILE A 94 -2.04 -4.85 7.01
CA ILE A 94 -3.31 -4.61 7.71
C ILE A 94 -3.19 -4.97 9.19
N GLU A 95 -2.59 -6.12 9.50
CA GLU A 95 -2.36 -6.53 10.88
C GLU A 95 -1.47 -5.52 11.61
N TYR A 96 -0.41 -5.06 10.95
CA TYR A 96 0.48 -4.07 11.55
C TYR A 96 -0.27 -2.77 11.84
N ALA A 97 -1.11 -2.33 10.91
CA ALA A 97 -1.91 -1.12 11.09
C ALA A 97 -2.87 -1.27 12.27
N LYS A 98 -3.49 -2.44 12.42
CA LYS A 98 -4.37 -2.72 13.56
C LYS A 98 -3.60 -2.67 14.87
N MET A 99 -2.43 -3.29 14.92
CA MET A 99 -1.61 -3.33 16.12
C MET A 99 -1.16 -1.94 16.56
N THR A 100 -0.95 -1.05 15.61
CA THR A 100 -0.47 0.30 15.89
C THR A 100 -1.58 1.33 15.97
N GLY A 101 -2.83 0.88 15.94
CA GLY A 101 -4.00 1.75 16.16
C GLY A 101 -4.35 2.66 14.98
N LYS A 102 -3.97 2.30 13.76
CA LYS A 102 -4.27 3.11 12.60
C LYS A 102 -5.67 2.81 12.08
N GLU A 103 -6.30 3.82 11.50
CA GLU A 103 -7.57 3.65 10.79
C GLU A 103 -7.33 2.83 9.53
N ILE A 104 -8.28 1.98 9.17
CA ILE A 104 -8.16 1.13 7.97
C ILE A 104 -9.36 1.37 7.08
N MET A 105 -9.08 1.80 5.84
CA MET A 105 -10.08 2.02 4.82
C MET A 105 -9.85 1.04 3.68
N TYR A 106 -10.89 0.75 2.91
CA TYR A 106 -10.82 -0.22 1.81
C TYR A 106 -11.41 0.39 0.55
N LEU A 107 -10.84 0.03 -0.61
CA LEU A 107 -11.39 0.41 -1.90
C LEU A 107 -12.75 -0.27 -2.10
N GLU A 108 -12.83 -1.56 -1.78
CA GLU A 108 -14.07 -2.33 -1.87
C GLU A 108 -14.50 -2.79 -0.50
N SER A 109 -15.78 -2.69 -0.23
CA SER A 109 -16.32 -3.06 1.08
C SER A 109 -16.09 -4.53 1.38
N THR A 110 -15.63 -4.82 2.60
CA THR A 110 -15.48 -6.18 3.08
C THR A 110 -16.73 -6.69 3.76
N ASN A 111 -17.70 -5.82 4.02
CA ASN A 111 -18.91 -6.18 4.74
C ASN A 111 -19.85 -7.10 3.96
N VAL A 112 -19.81 -6.99 2.65
CA VAL A 112 -20.65 -7.82 1.79
C VAL A 112 -20.37 -9.30 1.95
N LEU A 113 -19.17 -9.65 2.41
CA LEU A 113 -18.78 -11.05 2.57
C LEU A 113 -19.32 -11.70 3.83
N LYS A 114 -20.01 -10.94 4.65
CA LYS A 114 -20.52 -11.43 5.94
C LYS A 114 -21.94 -11.93 5.88
N ARG A 115 -22.49 -11.96 4.71
CA ARG A 115 -23.87 -12.41 4.53
C ARG A 115 -24.00 -13.89 4.46
#